data_66be507818f86e15f6d89810f137896f
#
_entry.id   66be507818f86e15f6d89810f137896f
#
_cell.length_a   1.000
_cell.length_b   1.000
_cell.length_c   1.000
_cell.angle_alpha   90.00
_cell.angle_beta   90.00
_cell.angle_gamma   90.00
#
_symmetry.space_group_name_H-M   'P 1'
#
loop_
_entity.id
_entity.type
_entity.pdbx_description
1 polymer ?
#
loop_
_entity_poly.entity_id
_entity_poly.type
_entity_poly.pdbx_seq_one_letter_code
_entity_poly.pdbx_strand_id
1 'polypeptide(L)'
;LDLKVYIHDTIGRSLLTIRDIIDSGEDTERKLEALQNAIGMLASNRVTSVSTMDEVKRTAQQLGVAVKIDGYLPRDTAAEELTVAAAKECVTNCIKHADGNEVYIRIAQRSERYDVTITNNGKIPTEPIKEGSGLSTLRRSIESSGGEMHISHNPRFALLITIPAKEMSL
;
A
#
# COMPACT_ATOMS: atom_id res chain seq x y z
N LEU A 1 3.11 -14.09 -14.74
CA LEU A 1 3.31 -14.40 -13.30
C LEU A 1 2.69 -15.76 -13.05
N ASP A 2 3.49 -16.68 -12.54
CA ASP A 2 3.01 -18.04 -12.26
C ASP A 2 2.01 -17.96 -11.09
N LEU A 3 0.73 -18.22 -11.36
CA LEU A 3 -0.37 -18.19 -10.40
C LEU A 3 -0.04 -19.05 -9.15
N LYS A 4 0.73 -20.11 -9.34
CA LYS A 4 1.18 -21.04 -8.30
C LYS A 4 2.14 -20.36 -7.31
N VAL A 5 3.09 -19.56 -7.81
CA VAL A 5 4.03 -18.79 -6.97
C VAL A 5 3.30 -17.67 -6.22
N TYR A 6 2.36 -16.99 -6.87
CA TYR A 6 1.55 -15.95 -6.24
C TYR A 6 0.67 -16.49 -5.10
N ILE A 7 -0.01 -17.62 -5.33
CA ILE A 7 -0.85 -18.26 -4.32
C ILE A 7 0.01 -18.75 -3.14
N HIS A 8 1.14 -19.41 -3.42
CA HIS A 8 2.04 -19.92 -2.37
C HIS A 8 2.62 -18.79 -1.51
N ASP A 9 3.01 -17.69 -2.12
CA ASP A 9 3.62 -16.56 -1.41
C ASP A 9 2.59 -15.76 -0.59
N THR A 10 1.38 -15.58 -1.11
CA THR A 10 0.28 -14.88 -0.43
C THR A 10 -0.31 -15.71 0.71
N ILE A 11 -0.61 -16.98 0.46
CA ILE A 11 -1.17 -17.89 1.47
C ILE A 11 -0.11 -18.21 2.53
N GLY A 12 1.14 -18.46 2.13
CA GLY A 12 2.23 -18.76 3.05
C GLY A 12 2.49 -17.63 4.06
N ARG A 13 2.50 -16.37 3.61
CA ARG A 13 2.67 -15.21 4.51
C ARG A 13 1.48 -15.02 5.43
N SER A 14 0.28 -15.20 4.92
CA SER A 14 -0.93 -15.07 5.74
C SER A 14 -1.00 -16.14 6.82
N LEU A 15 -0.57 -17.37 6.51
CA LEU A 15 -0.47 -18.46 7.49
C LEU A 15 0.61 -18.19 8.54
N LEU A 16 1.76 -17.61 8.16
CA LEU A 16 2.80 -17.20 9.10
C LEU A 16 2.30 -16.09 10.03
N THR A 17 1.60 -15.10 9.50
CA THR A 17 1.00 -14.02 10.30
C THR A 17 -0.04 -14.57 11.28
N ILE A 18 -0.89 -15.49 10.84
CA ILE A 18 -1.89 -16.17 11.70
C ILE A 18 -1.19 -16.98 12.80
N ARG A 19 -0.13 -17.70 12.45
CA ARG A 19 0.67 -18.46 13.42
C ARG A 19 1.31 -17.55 14.45
N ASP A 20 1.95 -16.45 14.03
CA ASP A 20 2.57 -15.49 14.93
C ASP A 20 1.57 -14.84 15.88
N ILE A 21 0.34 -14.58 15.40
CA ILE A 21 -0.77 -14.09 16.23
C ILE A 21 -1.21 -15.14 17.26
N ILE A 22 -1.28 -16.41 16.88
CA ILE A 22 -1.67 -17.50 17.79
C ILE A 22 -0.59 -17.75 18.85
N ASP A 23 0.68 -17.69 18.45
CA ASP A 23 1.82 -17.94 19.34
C ASP A 23 2.16 -16.71 20.22
N SER A 24 1.64 -15.50 19.88
CA SER A 24 1.80 -14.33 20.73
C SER A 24 1.08 -14.54 22.08
N GLY A 25 1.73 -14.19 23.19
CA GLY A 25 1.15 -14.29 24.55
C GLY A 25 0.06 -13.25 24.85
N GLU A 26 -0.53 -12.61 23.82
CA GLU A 26 -1.52 -11.55 23.96
C GLU A 26 -2.94 -12.07 24.27
N ASP A 27 -3.78 -11.14 24.77
CA ASP A 27 -5.15 -11.39 25.17
C ASP A 27 -6.03 -11.90 24.01
N THR A 28 -6.96 -12.80 24.30
CA THR A 28 -7.80 -13.50 23.31
C THR A 28 -8.63 -12.57 22.43
N GLU A 29 -9.08 -11.43 22.95
CA GLU A 29 -9.82 -10.42 22.17
C GLU A 29 -8.95 -9.76 21.10
N ARG A 30 -7.73 -9.35 21.43
CA ARG A 30 -6.78 -8.81 20.46
C ARG A 30 -6.36 -9.81 19.40
N LYS A 31 -6.23 -11.09 19.77
CA LYS A 31 -5.97 -12.18 18.82
C LYS A 31 -7.12 -12.36 17.84
N LEU A 32 -8.34 -12.29 18.31
CA LEU A 32 -9.54 -12.45 17.48
C LEU A 32 -9.66 -11.27 16.48
N GLU A 33 -9.42 -10.05 16.94
CA GLU A 33 -9.42 -8.85 16.10
C GLU A 33 -8.32 -8.89 15.04
N ALA A 34 -7.10 -9.28 15.42
CA ALA A 34 -5.98 -9.45 14.49
C ALA A 34 -6.23 -10.58 13.48
N LEU A 35 -6.87 -11.69 13.87
CA LEU A 35 -7.30 -12.77 12.99
C LEU A 35 -8.38 -12.32 12.01
N GLN A 36 -9.39 -11.59 12.48
CA GLN A 36 -10.43 -11.03 11.62
C GLN A 36 -9.86 -10.07 10.59
N ASN A 37 -8.89 -9.22 10.98
CA ASN A 37 -8.19 -8.32 10.10
C ASN A 37 -7.32 -9.07 9.07
N ALA A 38 -6.61 -10.13 9.48
CA ALA A 38 -5.82 -10.99 8.58
C ALA A 38 -6.72 -11.73 7.58
N ILE A 39 -7.87 -12.25 8.01
CA ILE A 39 -8.87 -12.89 7.15
C ILE A 39 -9.52 -11.87 6.21
N GLY A 40 -9.81 -10.67 6.68
CA GLY A 40 -10.30 -9.56 5.86
C GLY A 40 -9.32 -9.17 4.76
N MET A 41 -8.02 -9.12 5.06
CA MET A 41 -6.97 -8.91 4.07
C MET A 41 -6.87 -10.05 3.05
N LEU A 42 -7.05 -11.30 3.46
CA LEU A 42 -7.10 -12.46 2.56
C LEU A 42 -8.35 -12.44 1.67
N ALA A 43 -9.50 -12.09 2.23
CA ALA A 43 -10.76 -12.01 1.50
C ALA A 43 -10.77 -10.86 0.50
N SER A 44 -10.11 -9.74 0.79
CA SER A 44 -9.96 -8.60 -0.13
C SER A 44 -8.93 -8.86 -1.25
N ASN A 45 -8.11 -9.88 -1.12
CA ASN A 45 -7.18 -10.34 -2.15
C ASN A 45 -7.82 -11.27 -3.19
N ARG A 46 -9.16 -11.31 -3.27
CA ARG A 46 -9.85 -11.99 -4.36
C ARG A 46 -9.50 -11.34 -5.69
N VAL A 47 -8.95 -12.15 -6.55
CA VAL A 47 -8.27 -11.96 -7.83
C VAL A 47 -9.11 -11.28 -8.96
N THR A 48 -10.14 -10.50 -8.67
CA THR A 48 -10.99 -9.90 -9.72
C THR A 48 -11.59 -8.53 -9.44
N SER A 49 -11.26 -7.87 -8.33
CA SER A 49 -11.66 -6.47 -8.19
C SER A 49 -10.43 -5.58 -8.14
N VAL A 50 -10.28 -4.73 -9.14
CA VAL A 50 -9.40 -3.57 -9.07
C VAL A 50 -9.81 -2.81 -7.82
N SER A 51 -8.96 -2.80 -6.80
CA SER A 51 -9.24 -2.05 -5.58
C SER A 51 -9.38 -0.57 -5.95
N THR A 52 -10.46 0.05 -5.52
CA THR A 52 -10.64 1.48 -5.69
C THR A 52 -10.03 2.26 -4.53
N MET A 53 -9.74 3.53 -4.73
CA MET A 53 -9.24 4.38 -3.64
C MET A 53 -10.25 4.49 -2.49
N ASP A 54 -11.54 4.44 -2.77
CA ASP A 54 -12.59 4.47 -1.74
C ASP A 54 -12.60 3.19 -0.89
N GLU A 55 -12.29 2.05 -1.49
CA GLU A 55 -12.11 0.80 -0.75
C GLU A 55 -10.87 0.86 0.16
N VAL A 56 -9.76 1.42 -0.33
CA VAL A 56 -8.55 1.62 0.48
C VAL A 56 -8.84 2.54 1.66
N LYS A 57 -9.52 3.68 1.44
CA LYS A 57 -9.92 4.59 2.52
C LYS A 57 -10.79 3.92 3.57
N ARG A 58 -11.80 3.18 3.13
CA ARG A 58 -12.74 2.48 4.02
C ARG A 58 -12.03 1.41 4.85
N THR A 59 -11.20 0.59 4.22
CA THR A 59 -10.42 -0.45 4.90
C THR A 59 -9.41 0.15 5.88
N ALA A 60 -8.70 1.20 5.48
CA ALA A 60 -7.78 1.92 6.34
C ALA A 60 -8.50 2.50 7.58
N GLN A 61 -9.67 3.10 7.40
CA GLN A 61 -10.47 3.65 8.49
C GLN A 61 -10.92 2.58 9.48
N GLN A 62 -11.30 1.39 9.00
CA GLN A 62 -11.63 0.25 9.85
C GLN A 62 -10.43 -0.22 10.69
N LEU A 63 -9.21 -0.03 10.17
CA LEU A 63 -7.94 -0.34 10.83
C LEU A 63 -7.38 0.84 11.65
N GLY A 64 -8.16 1.91 11.83
CA GLY A 64 -7.76 3.09 12.62
C GLY A 64 -6.82 4.06 11.89
N VAL A 65 -6.70 3.96 10.56
CA VAL A 65 -5.87 4.85 9.76
C VAL A 65 -6.72 5.72 8.84
N ALA A 66 -6.58 7.05 8.96
CA ALA A 66 -7.20 8.00 8.05
C ALA A 66 -6.34 8.22 6.81
N VAL A 67 -6.93 8.12 5.61
CA VAL A 67 -6.26 8.44 4.35
C VAL A 67 -6.75 9.80 3.85
N LYS A 68 -5.84 10.76 3.74
CA LYS A 68 -6.09 12.12 3.26
C LYS A 68 -5.46 12.31 1.89
N ILE A 69 -6.22 12.86 0.94
CA ILE A 69 -5.76 13.08 -0.44
C ILE A 69 -5.81 14.58 -0.75
N ASP A 70 -4.70 15.08 -1.27
CA ASP A 70 -4.55 16.41 -1.85
C ASP A 70 -4.31 16.25 -3.36
N GLY A 71 -5.19 16.81 -4.18
CA GLY A 71 -5.22 16.63 -5.62
C GLY A 71 -6.30 15.65 -6.09
N TYR A 72 -6.23 15.29 -7.36
CA TYR A 72 -7.19 14.39 -8.01
C TYR A 72 -6.50 13.10 -8.43
N LEU A 73 -7.22 11.98 -8.33
CA LEU A 73 -6.73 10.71 -8.84
C LEU A 73 -6.43 10.82 -10.35
N PRO A 74 -5.41 10.09 -10.84
CA PRO A 74 -5.15 10.00 -12.27
C PRO A 74 -6.40 9.58 -13.04
N ARG A 75 -6.64 10.19 -14.18
CA ARG A 75 -7.73 9.80 -15.09
C ARG A 75 -7.36 8.60 -15.95
N ASP A 76 -6.09 8.34 -16.13
CA ASP A 76 -5.55 7.15 -16.78
C ASP A 76 -5.70 5.96 -15.82
N THR A 77 -6.44 4.94 -16.26
CA THR A 77 -6.74 3.74 -15.46
C THR A 77 -5.47 3.07 -14.91
N ALA A 78 -4.43 2.94 -15.72
CA ALA A 78 -3.18 2.31 -15.29
C ALA A 78 -2.45 3.14 -14.22
N ALA A 79 -2.45 4.47 -14.37
CA ALA A 79 -1.86 5.37 -13.37
C ALA A 79 -2.70 5.42 -12.09
N GLU A 80 -4.03 5.34 -12.19
CA GLU A 80 -4.93 5.23 -11.04
C GLU A 80 -4.66 3.93 -10.27
N GLU A 81 -4.61 2.78 -10.95
CA GLU A 81 -4.34 1.48 -10.35
C GLU A 81 -2.99 1.46 -9.60
N LEU A 82 -1.93 2.03 -10.17
CA LEU A 82 -0.63 2.15 -9.51
C LEU A 82 -0.68 3.06 -8.28
N THR A 83 -1.43 4.17 -8.37
CA THR A 83 -1.63 5.09 -7.24
C THR A 83 -2.38 4.41 -6.10
N VAL A 84 -3.42 3.65 -6.41
CA VAL A 84 -4.19 2.86 -5.43
C VAL A 84 -3.34 1.77 -4.80
N ALA A 85 -2.53 1.06 -5.60
CA ALA A 85 -1.61 0.04 -5.09
C ALA A 85 -0.56 0.65 -4.13
N ALA A 86 -0.03 1.82 -4.47
CA ALA A 86 0.90 2.55 -3.61
C ALA A 86 0.25 3.00 -2.29
N ALA A 87 -0.97 3.51 -2.35
CA ALA A 87 -1.74 3.90 -1.16
C ALA A 87 -1.97 2.70 -0.23
N LYS A 88 -2.38 1.56 -0.78
CA LYS A 88 -2.62 0.32 -0.04
C LYS A 88 -1.34 -0.17 0.67
N GLU A 89 -0.21 -0.17 -0.04
CA GLU A 89 1.08 -0.55 0.53
C GLU A 89 1.51 0.41 1.65
N CYS A 90 1.35 1.73 1.46
CA CYS A 90 1.70 2.71 2.48
C CYS A 90 0.80 2.65 3.71
N VAL A 91 -0.50 2.37 3.58
CA VAL A 91 -1.40 2.11 4.71
C VAL A 91 -0.94 0.89 5.49
N THR A 92 -0.63 -0.20 4.80
CA THR A 92 -0.12 -1.42 5.42
C THR A 92 1.18 -1.17 6.19
N ASN A 93 2.11 -0.43 5.59
CA ASN A 93 3.39 -0.10 6.22
C ASN A 93 3.24 0.89 7.40
N CYS A 94 2.28 1.82 7.32
CA CYS A 94 1.94 2.72 8.42
C CYS A 94 1.50 1.93 9.66
N ILE A 95 0.64 0.94 9.48
CA ILE A 95 0.14 0.09 10.55
C ILE A 95 1.25 -0.81 11.11
N LYS A 96 1.97 -1.50 10.23
CA LYS A 96 2.94 -2.53 10.65
C LYS A 96 4.24 -1.97 11.22
N HIS A 97 4.69 -0.83 10.74
CA HIS A 97 6.06 -0.35 11.01
C HIS A 97 6.13 1.05 11.61
N ALA A 98 5.16 1.90 11.34
CA ALA A 98 5.22 3.29 11.76
C ALA A 98 4.36 3.62 12.98
N ASP A 99 3.43 2.75 13.35
CA ASP A 99 2.50 2.99 14.47
C ASP A 99 1.79 4.36 14.31
N GLY A 100 1.47 4.70 13.05
CA GLY A 100 0.78 5.92 12.67
C GLY A 100 -0.71 5.68 12.44
N ASN A 101 -1.48 6.76 12.44
CA ASN A 101 -2.91 6.72 12.21
C ASN A 101 -3.38 7.64 11.08
N GLU A 102 -2.45 8.23 10.33
CA GLU A 102 -2.75 9.04 9.15
C GLU A 102 -1.77 8.77 8.02
N VAL A 103 -2.30 8.64 6.81
CA VAL A 103 -1.55 8.57 5.56
C VAL A 103 -1.98 9.74 4.67
N TYR A 104 -1.02 10.50 4.18
CA TYR A 104 -1.23 11.67 3.32
C TYR A 104 -0.77 11.35 1.91
N ILE A 105 -1.63 11.54 0.94
CA ILE A 105 -1.36 11.31 -0.48
C ILE A 105 -1.51 12.65 -1.20
N ARG A 106 -0.44 13.12 -1.81
CA ARG A 106 -0.46 14.28 -2.70
C ARG A 106 -0.29 13.81 -4.12
N ILE A 107 -1.17 14.26 -5.01
CA ILE A 107 -1.15 13.94 -6.43
C ILE A 107 -1.10 15.23 -7.22
N ALA A 108 -0.05 15.42 -8.01
CA ALA A 108 0.12 16.54 -8.91
C ALA A 108 0.17 16.03 -10.35
N GLN A 109 -0.76 16.48 -11.19
CA GLN A 109 -0.72 16.22 -12.61
C GLN A 109 0.23 17.23 -13.30
N ARG A 110 1.17 16.73 -14.05
CA ARG A 110 2.02 17.46 -15.00
C ARG A 110 1.55 17.15 -16.42
N SER A 111 2.10 17.84 -17.42
CA SER A 111 1.68 17.65 -18.83
C SER A 111 1.77 16.19 -19.28
N GLU A 112 2.81 15.47 -18.89
CA GLU A 112 3.09 14.11 -19.38
C GLU A 112 3.24 13.07 -18.27
N ARG A 113 2.93 13.44 -17.01
CA ARG A 113 3.10 12.55 -15.86
C ARG A 113 2.26 12.96 -14.66
N TYR A 114 2.09 12.00 -13.75
CA TYR A 114 1.60 12.22 -12.40
C TYR A 114 2.74 12.07 -11.40
N ASP A 115 2.90 13.07 -10.55
CA ASP A 115 3.80 13.02 -9.39
C ASP A 115 2.95 12.68 -8.16
N VAL A 116 3.20 11.53 -7.54
CA VAL A 116 2.48 11.06 -6.36
C VAL A 116 3.46 10.99 -5.19
N THR A 117 3.11 11.66 -4.10
CA THR A 117 3.88 11.62 -2.85
C THR A 117 3.00 11.08 -1.74
N ILE A 118 3.45 10.04 -1.05
CA ILE A 118 2.73 9.44 0.07
C ILE A 118 3.61 9.49 1.32
N THR A 119 3.07 10.06 2.39
CA THR A 119 3.71 10.15 3.71
C THR A 119 2.77 9.64 4.79
N ASN A 120 3.27 9.45 6.00
CA ASN A 120 2.46 9.14 7.17
C ASN A 120 2.90 9.96 8.39
N ASN A 121 2.08 9.95 9.45
CA ASN A 121 2.36 10.63 10.70
C ASN A 121 2.98 9.73 11.76
N GLY A 122 3.39 8.53 11.40
CA GLY A 122 3.95 7.56 12.33
C GLY A 122 5.39 7.85 12.72
N LYS A 123 6.03 6.88 13.37
CA LYS A 123 7.42 6.95 13.80
C LYS A 123 8.34 7.26 12.64
N ILE A 124 9.28 8.16 12.88
CA ILE A 124 10.30 8.52 11.90
C ILE A 124 11.31 7.39 11.82
N PRO A 125 11.59 6.84 10.63
CA PRO A 125 12.61 5.81 10.49
C PRO A 125 13.99 6.36 10.86
N THR A 126 14.75 5.61 11.66
CA THR A 126 16.11 5.97 12.06
C THR A 126 17.18 5.46 11.09
N GLU A 127 16.80 4.50 10.24
CA GLU A 127 17.67 3.87 9.26
C GLU A 127 17.01 3.89 7.86
N PRO A 128 17.79 3.73 6.78
CA PRO A 128 17.24 3.55 5.45
C PRO A 128 16.25 2.39 5.40
N ILE A 129 15.12 2.63 4.73
CA ILE A 129 14.05 1.65 4.63
C ILE A 129 14.48 0.52 3.71
N LYS A 130 14.49 -0.70 4.24
CA LYS A 130 14.67 -1.91 3.43
C LYS A 130 13.34 -2.25 2.76
N GLU A 131 13.36 -2.35 1.44
CA GLU A 131 12.18 -2.73 0.68
C GLU A 131 11.83 -4.20 0.96
N GLY A 132 10.68 -4.39 1.59
CA GLY A 132 10.05 -5.70 1.67
C GLY A 132 9.39 -6.06 0.32
N SER A 133 8.78 -7.23 0.27
CA SER A 133 8.14 -7.73 -0.96
C SER A 133 7.04 -6.83 -1.52
N GLY A 134 6.28 -6.13 -0.67
CA GLY A 134 5.24 -5.20 -1.11
C GLY A 134 5.81 -4.01 -1.87
N LEU A 135 6.77 -3.30 -1.28
CA LEU A 135 7.45 -2.17 -1.93
C LEU A 135 8.23 -2.60 -3.19
N SER A 136 8.90 -3.76 -3.15
CA SER A 136 9.63 -4.29 -4.31
C SER A 136 8.69 -4.66 -5.47
N THR A 137 7.51 -5.22 -5.18
CA THR A 137 6.49 -5.53 -6.18
C THR A 137 5.91 -4.24 -6.77
N LEU A 138 5.61 -3.26 -5.93
CA LEU A 138 5.13 -1.95 -6.35
C LEU A 138 6.15 -1.25 -7.26
N ARG A 139 7.42 -1.23 -6.87
CA ARG A 139 8.51 -0.67 -7.68
C ARG A 139 8.55 -1.29 -9.06
N ARG A 140 8.54 -2.62 -9.14
CA ARG A 140 8.56 -3.33 -10.42
C ARG A 140 7.38 -2.95 -11.30
N SER A 141 6.18 -2.82 -10.73
CA SER A 141 4.99 -2.43 -11.47
C SER A 141 5.10 -0.99 -12.00
N ILE A 142 5.60 -0.06 -11.20
CA ILE A 142 5.80 1.35 -11.58
C ILE A 142 6.86 1.44 -12.69
N GLU A 143 8.02 0.80 -12.51
CA GLU A 143 9.10 0.80 -13.50
C GLU A 143 8.69 0.13 -14.82
N SER A 144 7.89 -0.95 -14.76
CA SER A 144 7.33 -1.60 -15.95
C SER A 144 6.36 -0.70 -16.73
N SER A 145 5.76 0.29 -16.09
CA SER A 145 4.91 1.30 -16.74
C SER A 145 5.71 2.49 -17.29
N GLY A 146 7.04 2.50 -17.12
CA GLY A 146 7.91 3.61 -17.47
C GLY A 146 7.98 4.71 -16.41
N GLY A 147 7.48 4.43 -15.21
CA GLY A 147 7.55 5.34 -14.06
C GLY A 147 8.79 5.14 -13.22
N GLU A 148 8.92 5.96 -12.19
CA GLU A 148 10.01 5.91 -11.22
C GLU A 148 9.46 5.89 -9.79
N MET A 149 10.16 5.21 -8.89
CA MET A 149 9.81 5.14 -7.47
C MET A 149 11.03 5.42 -6.60
N HIS A 150 10.89 6.34 -5.66
CA HIS A 150 11.91 6.67 -4.68
C HIS A 150 11.33 6.61 -3.26
N ILE A 151 12.10 6.05 -2.31
CA ILE A 151 11.74 5.99 -0.90
C ILE A 151 12.72 6.84 -0.11
N SER A 152 12.17 7.80 0.65
CA SER A 152 12.93 8.61 1.58
C SER A 152 12.57 8.22 3.03
N HIS A 153 13.55 8.29 3.92
CA HIS A 153 13.38 8.10 5.36
C HIS A 153 13.70 9.37 6.16
N ASN A 154 14.30 10.37 5.54
CA ASN A 154 14.71 11.61 6.19
C ASN A 154 14.09 12.81 5.46
N PRO A 155 13.45 13.76 6.15
CA PRO A 155 13.22 13.86 7.61
C PRO A 155 12.12 12.94 8.14
N ARG A 156 11.39 12.24 7.27
CA ARG A 156 10.36 11.23 7.57
C ARG A 156 10.18 10.27 6.42
N PHE A 157 9.41 9.21 6.64
CA PHE A 157 8.99 8.34 5.54
C PHE A 157 8.28 9.15 4.44
N ALA A 158 8.71 8.97 3.22
CA ALA A 158 8.03 9.44 2.04
C ALA A 158 8.25 8.47 0.87
N LEU A 159 7.16 8.09 0.21
CA LEU A 159 7.17 7.38 -1.05
C LEU A 159 6.88 8.37 -2.16
N LEU A 160 7.82 8.54 -3.08
CA LEU A 160 7.71 9.44 -4.22
C LEU A 160 7.61 8.58 -5.49
N ILE A 161 6.59 8.82 -6.27
CA ILE A 161 6.32 8.06 -7.49
C ILE A 161 6.07 9.04 -8.63
N THR A 162 6.69 8.75 -9.76
CA THR A 162 6.39 9.41 -11.03
C THR A 162 5.78 8.39 -11.97
N ILE A 163 4.59 8.64 -12.50
CA ILE A 163 3.88 7.75 -13.41
C ILE A 163 3.64 8.52 -14.72
N PRO A 164 4.07 8.00 -15.89
CA PRO A 164 3.75 8.61 -17.17
C PRO A 164 2.23 8.73 -17.36
N ALA A 165 1.75 9.89 -17.79
CA ALA A 165 0.39 10.05 -18.25
C ALA A 165 0.33 9.53 -19.69
N LYS A 166 -0.48 8.50 -19.94
CA LYS A 166 -0.79 8.12 -21.31
C LYS A 166 -1.72 9.16 -21.88
N GLU A 167 -1.37 9.74 -23.03
CA GLU A 167 -2.30 10.60 -23.77
C GLU A 167 -3.60 9.85 -23.98
N MET A 168 -4.70 10.43 -23.51
CA MET A 168 -6.01 9.99 -23.96
C MET A 168 -6.07 10.33 -25.46
N SER A 169 -5.91 9.32 -26.31
CA SER A 169 -6.23 9.45 -27.73
C SER A 169 -7.70 9.89 -27.82
N LEU A 170 -7.89 11.10 -28.33
CA LEU A 170 -9.19 11.68 -28.65
C LEU A 170 -9.86 10.87 -29.76
#